data_9206c602e6814c6295f5438eaf5aafc5
#
_entry.id   9206c602e6814c6295f5438eaf5aafc5
#
_cell.length_a   1.000
_cell.length_b   1.000
_cell.length_c   1.000
_cell.angle_alpha   90.00
_cell.angle_beta   90.00
_cell.angle_gamma   90.00
#
_symmetry.space_group_name_H-M   'P 1'
#
loop_
_entity.id
_entity.type
_entity.pdbx_description
1 polymer ?
#
loop_
_entity_poly.entity_id
_entity_poly.type
_entity_poly.pdbx_seq_one_letter_code
_entity_poly.pdbx_strand_id
1 'polypeptide(L)'
;VAAAMEGAQDPWWIIASAAMALHGAHPIEVADVDLLTSERDAETLLATLRLRPSPDGGSDRFRSHVFARWEAPPVPVEIMAGFEVRTPRGWRSVRPVSRVAKQLGNMTLFIPSVDEILVHCRLFGRPKDEQRAAILQRLES
;
A
#
# COMPACT_ATOMS: atom_id res chain seq x y z
N VAL A 1 -5.57 -4.08 10.33
CA VAL A 1 -4.18 -4.06 9.84
C VAL A 1 -3.19 -3.89 10.99
N ALA A 2 -3.37 -2.87 11.83
CA ALA A 2 -2.41 -2.61 12.91
C ALA A 2 -2.24 -3.81 13.84
N ALA A 3 -3.34 -4.42 14.30
CA ALA A 3 -3.27 -5.60 15.16
C ALA A 3 -2.60 -6.78 14.46
N ALA A 4 -2.90 -6.99 13.18
CA ALA A 4 -2.30 -8.08 12.40
C ALA A 4 -0.80 -7.89 12.22
N MET A 5 -0.31 -6.65 12.25
CA MET A 5 1.11 -6.33 12.04
C MET A 5 1.91 -6.14 13.32
N GLU A 6 1.33 -6.39 14.50
CA GLU A 6 2.05 -6.26 15.77
C GLU A 6 3.30 -7.13 15.85
N GLY A 7 3.28 -8.30 15.24
CA GLY A 7 4.43 -9.22 15.23
C GLY A 7 5.42 -9.01 14.09
N ALA A 8 5.26 -7.95 13.30
CA ALA A 8 6.11 -7.71 12.15
C ALA A 8 7.58 -7.49 12.55
N GLN A 9 8.48 -8.11 11.81
CA GLN A 9 9.93 -7.99 12.03
C GLN A 9 10.57 -6.89 11.21
N ASP A 10 9.90 -6.47 10.13
CA ASP A 10 10.40 -5.46 9.19
C ASP A 10 9.43 -4.29 9.10
N PRO A 11 9.87 -3.12 8.61
CA PRO A 11 8.97 -2.02 8.35
C PRO A 11 7.87 -2.40 7.37
N TRP A 12 6.69 -1.86 7.59
CA TRP A 12 5.52 -2.05 6.73
C TRP A 12 4.80 -0.72 6.53
N TRP A 13 4.00 -0.65 5.46
CA TRP A 13 3.25 0.55 5.10
C TRP A 13 1.87 0.20 4.58
N ILE A 14 0.92 1.08 4.86
CA ILE A 14 -0.28 1.20 4.03
C ILE A 14 0.08 2.18 2.93
N ILE A 15 -0.23 1.84 1.69
CA ILE A 15 0.09 2.67 0.52
C ILE A 15 -1.17 3.02 -0.27
N ALA A 16 -1.02 3.77 -1.35
CA ALA A 16 -2.07 4.11 -2.31
C ALA A 16 -3.25 4.86 -1.68
N SER A 17 -4.48 4.55 -2.09
CA SER A 17 -5.67 5.33 -1.72
C SER A 17 -5.88 5.45 -0.21
N ALA A 18 -5.67 4.37 0.53
CA ALA A 18 -5.82 4.39 1.98
C ALA A 18 -4.80 5.32 2.65
N ALA A 19 -3.54 5.31 2.17
CA ALA A 19 -2.52 6.22 2.67
C ALA A 19 -2.87 7.68 2.38
N MET A 20 -3.40 7.96 1.20
CA MET A 20 -3.85 9.30 0.82
C MET A 20 -4.96 9.79 1.75
N ALA A 21 -5.95 8.93 2.02
CA ALA A 21 -7.05 9.24 2.93
C ALA A 21 -6.54 9.49 4.35
N LEU A 22 -5.57 8.70 4.82
CA LEU A 22 -4.96 8.87 6.15
C LEU A 22 -4.19 10.19 6.28
N HIS A 23 -3.69 10.74 5.18
CA HIS A 23 -3.10 12.08 5.17
C HIS A 23 -4.16 13.20 5.18
N GLY A 24 -5.43 12.85 5.06
CA GLY A 24 -6.52 13.82 5.03
C GLY A 24 -6.93 14.26 3.63
N ALA A 25 -6.43 13.61 2.58
CA ALA A 25 -6.86 13.92 1.22
C ALA A 25 -8.33 13.57 1.02
N HIS A 26 -9.08 14.47 0.39
CA HIS A 26 -10.51 14.32 0.18
C HIS A 26 -10.93 15.04 -1.11
N PRO A 27 -11.78 14.45 -1.97
CA PRO A 27 -12.38 13.11 -1.84
C PRO A 27 -11.45 12.01 -2.40
N ILE A 28 -11.23 10.96 -1.62
CA ILE A 28 -10.50 9.76 -2.07
C ILE A 28 -11.38 8.55 -1.73
N GLU A 29 -11.72 7.76 -2.74
CA GLU A 29 -12.41 6.49 -2.55
C GLU A 29 -11.41 5.40 -2.18
N VAL A 30 -11.68 4.69 -1.08
CA VAL A 30 -10.86 3.59 -0.60
C VAL A 30 -11.66 2.30 -0.74
N ALA A 31 -11.48 1.61 -1.87
CA ALA A 31 -12.13 0.32 -2.11
C ALA A 31 -11.37 -0.81 -1.41
N ASP A 32 -10.04 -0.71 -1.35
CA ASP A 32 -9.15 -1.68 -0.73
C ASP A 32 -8.08 -0.97 0.08
N VAL A 33 -7.55 -1.65 1.08
CA VAL A 33 -6.37 -1.19 1.81
C VAL A 33 -5.17 -1.96 1.28
N ASP A 34 -4.21 -1.25 0.70
CA ASP A 34 -2.99 -1.85 0.17
C ASP A 34 -1.92 -1.87 1.26
N LEU A 35 -1.58 -3.07 1.72
CA LEU A 35 -0.58 -3.31 2.78
C LEU A 35 0.70 -3.85 2.13
N LEU A 36 1.79 -3.12 2.28
CA LEU A 36 3.10 -3.49 1.76
C LEU A 36 4.00 -3.93 2.92
N THR A 37 4.48 -5.17 2.86
CA THR A 37 5.32 -5.77 3.90
C THR A 37 6.59 -6.37 3.28
N SER A 38 7.50 -6.86 4.13
CA SER A 38 8.57 -7.73 3.68
C SER A 38 8.04 -9.11 3.33
N GLU A 39 8.80 -9.87 2.54
CA GLU A 39 8.38 -11.23 2.17
C GLU A 39 8.22 -12.13 3.39
N ARG A 40 9.15 -12.09 4.35
CA ARG A 40 9.04 -12.92 5.55
C ARG A 40 7.83 -12.55 6.41
N ASP A 41 7.53 -11.26 6.55
CA ASP A 41 6.35 -10.83 7.30
C ASP A 41 5.07 -11.20 6.56
N ALA A 42 5.06 -11.10 5.23
CA ALA A 42 3.92 -11.55 4.42
C ALA A 42 3.66 -13.04 4.60
N GLU A 43 4.69 -13.87 4.55
CA GLU A 43 4.56 -15.32 4.74
C GLU A 43 3.99 -15.66 6.11
N THR A 44 4.51 -15.02 7.17
CA THR A 44 4.01 -15.19 8.54
C THR A 44 2.54 -14.76 8.66
N LEU A 45 2.21 -13.60 8.07
CA LEU A 45 0.86 -13.06 8.11
C LEU A 45 -0.13 -13.97 7.38
N LEU A 46 0.22 -14.45 6.19
CA LEU A 46 -0.62 -15.37 5.43
C LEU A 46 -0.88 -16.66 6.21
N ALA A 47 0.14 -17.21 6.84
CA ALA A 47 0.00 -18.41 7.67
C ALA A 47 -0.94 -18.16 8.85
N THR A 48 -0.76 -17.03 9.55
CA THR A 48 -1.60 -16.65 10.70
C THR A 48 -3.06 -16.47 10.30
N LEU A 49 -3.31 -15.81 9.18
CA LEU A 49 -4.65 -15.54 8.67
C LEU A 49 -5.22 -16.70 7.86
N ARG A 50 -4.44 -17.74 7.63
CA ARG A 50 -4.82 -18.92 6.81
C ARG A 50 -5.21 -18.53 5.40
N LEU A 51 -4.46 -17.62 4.81
CA LEU A 51 -4.63 -17.18 3.44
C LEU A 51 -3.63 -17.89 2.53
N ARG A 52 -4.03 -18.09 1.28
CA ARG A 52 -3.14 -18.62 0.24
C ARG A 52 -2.69 -17.47 -0.66
N PRO A 53 -1.42 -17.44 -1.08
CA PRO A 53 -0.99 -16.48 -2.08
C PRO A 53 -1.82 -16.63 -3.36
N SER A 54 -2.21 -15.49 -3.93
CA SER A 54 -2.91 -15.47 -5.20
C SER A 54 -1.91 -15.67 -6.34
N PRO A 55 -2.13 -16.65 -7.26
CA PRO A 55 -1.25 -16.83 -8.41
C PRO A 55 -1.38 -15.68 -9.41
N ASP A 56 -2.49 -14.92 -9.37
CA ASP A 56 -2.80 -13.84 -10.30
C ASP A 56 -2.56 -12.46 -9.68
N GLY A 57 -1.60 -12.34 -8.73
CA GLY A 57 -1.30 -11.10 -8.03
C GLY A 57 -0.57 -10.06 -8.87
N GLY A 58 -0.79 -10.05 -10.18
CA GLY A 58 -0.15 -9.13 -11.10
C GLY A 58 -1.04 -8.71 -12.25
N SER A 59 -0.63 -7.65 -12.93
CA SER A 59 -1.24 -7.13 -14.14
C SER A 59 -0.12 -6.74 -15.10
N ASP A 60 -0.47 -6.15 -16.25
CA ASP A 60 0.53 -5.63 -17.19
C ASP A 60 1.37 -4.50 -16.58
N ARG A 61 0.86 -3.84 -15.56
CA ARG A 61 1.50 -2.66 -14.96
C ARG A 61 2.10 -2.92 -13.58
N PHE A 62 1.53 -3.84 -12.82
CA PHE A 62 1.95 -4.13 -11.45
C PHE A 62 2.14 -5.63 -11.23
N ARG A 63 3.08 -5.96 -10.35
CA ARG A 63 3.24 -7.33 -9.87
C ARG A 63 3.81 -7.33 -8.45
N SER A 64 3.64 -8.44 -7.74
CA SER A 64 4.21 -8.65 -6.41
C SER A 64 4.76 -10.07 -6.33
N HIS A 65 5.82 -10.27 -5.56
CA HIS A 65 6.37 -11.61 -5.31
C HIS A 65 5.40 -12.42 -4.43
N VAL A 66 4.76 -11.75 -3.47
CA VAL A 66 3.70 -12.33 -2.65
C VAL A 66 2.50 -11.41 -2.75
N PHE A 67 1.33 -11.97 -3.03
CA PHE A 67 0.08 -11.24 -3.08
C PHE A 67 -1.04 -12.09 -2.50
N ALA A 68 -1.85 -11.53 -1.60
CA ALA A 68 -3.03 -12.18 -1.08
C ALA A 68 -4.10 -11.16 -0.75
N ARG A 69 -5.36 -11.54 -0.90
CA ARG A 69 -6.50 -10.70 -0.53
C ARG A 69 -7.13 -11.21 0.74
N TRP A 70 -7.22 -10.35 1.74
CA TRP A 70 -7.84 -10.63 3.03
C TRP A 70 -9.22 -9.96 3.06
N GLU A 71 -10.26 -10.77 2.94
CA GLU A 71 -11.65 -10.31 2.79
C GLU A 71 -12.38 -10.10 4.12
N ALA A 72 -11.87 -10.63 5.22
CA ALA A 72 -12.56 -10.57 6.52
C ALA A 72 -12.79 -9.15 7.06
N PRO A 73 -11.86 -8.19 6.92
CA PRO A 73 -12.14 -6.81 7.35
C PRO A 73 -13.25 -6.15 6.53
N PRO A 74 -13.98 -5.16 7.10
CA PRO A 74 -15.01 -4.43 6.36
C PRO A 74 -14.54 -3.82 5.05
N VAL A 75 -13.30 -3.30 5.03
CA VAL A 75 -12.62 -2.92 3.79
C VAL A 75 -11.55 -3.97 3.52
N PRO A 76 -11.61 -4.69 2.40
CA PRO A 76 -10.64 -5.74 2.12
C PRO A 76 -9.20 -5.23 2.10
N VAL A 77 -8.27 -6.07 2.51
CA VAL A 77 -6.84 -5.74 2.55
C VAL A 77 -6.11 -6.57 1.50
N GLU A 78 -5.36 -5.90 0.65
CA GLU A 78 -4.45 -6.56 -0.30
C GLU A 78 -3.06 -6.57 0.31
N ILE A 79 -2.56 -7.76 0.62
CA ILE A 79 -1.25 -7.97 1.25
C ILE A 79 -0.23 -8.20 0.15
N MET A 80 0.80 -7.35 0.10
CA MET A 80 1.81 -7.39 -0.95
C MET A 80 3.22 -7.39 -0.38
N ALA A 81 4.10 -8.15 -1.01
CA ALA A 81 5.54 -8.11 -0.76
C ALA A 81 6.28 -8.21 -2.08
N GLY A 82 7.39 -7.49 -2.20
CA GLY A 82 8.13 -7.42 -3.46
C GLY A 82 7.32 -6.74 -4.56
N PHE A 83 6.64 -5.66 -4.23
CA PHE A 83 5.79 -4.92 -5.15
C PHE A 83 6.61 -4.18 -6.19
N GLU A 84 6.25 -4.35 -7.47
CA GLU A 84 6.92 -3.73 -8.60
C GLU A 84 5.95 -3.09 -9.56
N VAL A 85 6.39 -2.01 -10.20
CA VAL A 85 5.64 -1.33 -11.26
C VAL A 85 6.44 -1.40 -12.56
N ARG A 86 5.73 -1.61 -13.67
CA ARG A 86 6.34 -1.61 -14.99
C ARG A 86 6.57 -0.17 -15.46
N THR A 87 7.81 0.11 -15.87
CA THR A 87 8.20 1.39 -16.44
C THR A 87 8.74 1.17 -17.85
N PRO A 88 8.97 2.23 -18.65
CA PRO A 88 9.62 2.08 -19.95
C PRO A 88 11.00 1.41 -19.89
N ARG A 89 11.64 1.43 -18.72
CA ARG A 89 12.94 0.79 -18.49
C ARG A 89 12.83 -0.60 -17.87
N GLY A 90 11.61 -1.14 -17.75
CA GLY A 90 11.34 -2.44 -17.17
C GLY A 90 10.68 -2.35 -15.79
N TRP A 91 10.70 -3.46 -15.07
CA TRP A 91 10.09 -3.54 -13.75
C TRP A 91 10.95 -2.82 -12.71
N ARG A 92 10.31 -2.02 -11.89
CA ARG A 92 10.96 -1.26 -10.82
C ARG A 92 10.31 -1.56 -9.48
N SER A 93 11.14 -1.88 -8.49
CA SER A 93 10.67 -2.09 -7.12
C SER A 93 10.09 -0.80 -6.53
N VAL A 94 8.94 -0.92 -5.89
CA VAL A 94 8.28 0.18 -5.19
C VAL A 94 8.37 -0.14 -3.69
N ARG A 95 9.35 0.46 -3.04
CA ARG A 95 9.51 0.36 -1.59
C ARG A 95 9.69 1.77 -1.03
N PRO A 96 8.75 2.22 -0.16
CA PRO A 96 8.89 3.53 0.44
C PRO A 96 10.16 3.67 1.26
N VAL A 97 10.74 4.86 1.28
CA VAL A 97 11.88 5.21 2.14
C VAL A 97 11.43 6.12 3.29
N SER A 98 10.34 6.85 3.12
CA SER A 98 9.72 7.62 4.21
C SER A 98 8.72 6.76 4.96
N ARG A 99 8.49 7.08 6.22
CA ARG A 99 7.55 6.34 7.05
C ARG A 99 6.94 7.26 8.09
N VAL A 100 5.66 7.55 7.94
CA VAL A 100 4.92 8.45 8.81
C VAL A 100 3.95 7.63 9.65
N ALA A 101 4.01 7.81 10.97
CA ALA A 101 3.06 7.17 11.87
C ALA A 101 1.76 7.98 11.91
N LYS A 102 0.63 7.30 11.74
CA LYS A 102 -0.71 7.89 11.89
C LYS A 102 -1.46 7.16 12.99
N GLN A 103 -1.99 7.93 13.92
CA GLN A 103 -2.83 7.39 14.98
C GLN A 103 -4.28 7.34 14.52
N LEU A 104 -4.92 6.19 14.69
CA LEU A 104 -6.34 5.99 14.43
C LEU A 104 -6.95 5.32 15.66
N GLY A 105 -7.55 6.12 16.56
CA GLY A 105 -7.92 5.64 17.87
C GLY A 105 -6.67 5.28 18.67
N ASN A 106 -6.61 4.05 19.19
CA ASN A 106 -5.44 3.53 19.90
C ASN A 106 -4.48 2.74 18.99
N MET A 107 -4.72 2.76 17.68
CA MET A 107 -3.91 2.04 16.70
C MET A 107 -2.92 2.97 16.02
N THR A 108 -1.73 2.46 15.73
CA THR A 108 -0.72 3.16 14.94
C THR A 108 -0.59 2.49 13.58
N LEU A 109 -0.75 3.28 12.52
CA LEU A 109 -0.57 2.86 11.14
C LEU A 109 0.61 3.61 10.55
N PHE A 110 1.29 3.00 9.59
CA PHE A 110 2.44 3.60 8.92
C PHE A 110 2.16 3.81 7.46
N ILE A 111 2.49 4.99 6.95
CA ILE A 111 2.25 5.40 5.56
C ILE A 111 3.47 6.15 5.03
N PRO A 112 3.65 6.20 3.69
CA PRO A 112 4.68 7.07 3.12
C PRO A 112 4.31 8.55 3.32
N SER A 113 5.30 9.44 3.22
CA SER A 113 5.04 10.88 3.23
C SER A 113 4.22 11.29 2.01
N VAL A 114 3.58 12.46 2.08
CA VAL A 114 2.84 13.02 0.93
C VAL A 114 3.76 13.14 -0.28
N ASP A 115 4.96 13.66 -0.10
CA ASP A 115 5.94 13.81 -1.20
C ASP A 115 6.25 12.48 -1.87
N GLU A 116 6.44 11.43 -1.09
CA GLU A 116 6.74 10.11 -1.65
C GLU A 116 5.52 9.51 -2.36
N ILE A 117 4.32 9.71 -1.82
CA ILE A 117 3.09 9.27 -2.50
C ILE A 117 2.94 9.98 -3.84
N LEU A 118 3.26 11.26 -3.92
CA LEU A 118 3.24 12.01 -5.18
C LEU A 118 4.23 11.42 -6.19
N VAL A 119 5.41 11.03 -5.75
CA VAL A 119 6.39 10.34 -6.60
C VAL A 119 5.80 9.01 -7.12
N HIS A 120 5.14 8.25 -6.26
CA HIS A 120 4.50 6.99 -6.66
C HIS A 120 3.38 7.23 -7.68
N CYS A 121 2.57 8.26 -7.51
CA CYS A 121 1.52 8.61 -8.48
C CYS A 121 2.10 8.88 -9.87
N ARG A 122 3.20 9.62 -9.94
CA ARG A 122 3.89 9.89 -11.21
C ARG A 122 4.48 8.62 -11.82
N LEU A 123 5.02 7.76 -10.97
CA LEU A 123 5.61 6.50 -11.41
C LEU A 123 4.54 5.56 -11.98
N PHE A 124 3.37 5.48 -11.35
CA PHE A 124 2.26 4.65 -11.81
C PHE A 124 1.60 5.20 -13.07
N GLY A 125 1.43 6.52 -13.16
CA GLY A 125 1.05 7.24 -14.37
C GLY A 125 -0.32 6.94 -14.95
N ARG A 126 -1.26 6.37 -14.16
CA ARG A 126 -2.64 6.14 -14.61
C ARG A 126 -3.46 7.43 -14.48
N PRO A 127 -4.56 7.59 -15.23
CA PRO A 127 -5.43 8.77 -15.07
C PRO A 127 -5.88 9.00 -13.63
N LYS A 128 -6.24 7.94 -12.91
CA LYS A 128 -6.63 8.03 -11.50
C LYS A 128 -5.48 8.49 -10.60
N ASP A 129 -4.24 8.16 -10.94
CA ASP A 129 -3.07 8.60 -10.18
C ASP A 129 -2.83 10.09 -10.38
N GLU A 130 -3.04 10.62 -11.58
CA GLU A 130 -2.96 12.05 -11.86
C GLU A 130 -4.02 12.83 -11.07
N GLN A 131 -5.26 12.31 -11.02
CA GLN A 131 -6.34 12.91 -10.26
C GLN A 131 -6.03 12.92 -8.75
N ARG A 132 -5.53 11.80 -8.25
CA ARG A 132 -5.14 11.67 -6.83
C ARG A 132 -3.99 12.59 -6.48
N ALA A 133 -2.99 12.70 -7.34
CA ALA A 133 -1.87 13.62 -7.14
C ALA A 133 -2.35 15.07 -7.01
N ALA A 134 -3.29 15.49 -7.86
CA ALA A 134 -3.86 16.83 -7.79
C ALA A 134 -4.57 17.08 -6.45
N ILE A 135 -5.30 16.08 -5.92
CA ILE A 135 -5.96 16.18 -4.62
C ILE A 135 -4.93 16.27 -3.49
N LEU A 136 -3.89 15.44 -3.53
CA LEU A 136 -2.81 15.46 -2.54
C LEU A 136 -2.06 16.79 -2.51
N GLN A 137 -1.80 17.37 -3.67
CA GLN A 137 -1.09 18.65 -3.77
C GLN A 137 -1.82 19.77 -3.05
N ARG A 138 -3.15 19.69 -2.93
CA ARG A 138 -3.94 20.67 -2.18
C ARG A 138 -3.64 20.67 -0.69
N LEU A 139 -3.16 19.54 -0.14
CA LEU A 139 -2.78 19.45 1.28
C LEU A 139 -1.53 20.25 1.60
N GLU A 140 -0.67 20.50 0.59
CA GLU A 140 0.59 21.24 0.74
C GLU A 140 0.43 22.73 0.49
N SER A 141 -0.75 23.16 0.08
CA SER A 141 -1.05 24.57 -0.25
C SER A 141 -1.51 25.35 0.95
#